data_c681539733d656cc46c1066405614f54
#
_entry.id   c681539733d656cc46c1066405614f54
#
_cell.length_a   1.000
_cell.length_b   1.000
_cell.length_c   1.000
_cell.angle_alpha   90.00
_cell.angle_beta   90.00
_cell.angle_gamma   90.00
#
_symmetry.space_group_name_H-M   'P 1'
#
loop_
_entity.id
_entity.type
_entity.pdbx_description
1 polymer ?
#
loop_
_entity_poly.entity_id
_entity_poly.type
_entity_poly.pdbx_seq_one_letter_code
_entity_poly.pdbx_strand_id
1 'polypeptide(L)'
;MPTPQATTGIRARLRVIAAKGLAGLLAGWLAQAPADVAAQSYASDPLRERTIETVAVTIANPSADPALNDRVTDAVRRSLALFPGNRFSEERAGFAISQAQRNPDIARIDYDLGPGLQGGVDIKVIVTLVDAANAATGRGYALTGNAADLPLLYDRGGTVLRFKLEGVALFYGNNNAWYGRPDLMLQGNPLVQGNPAGAGWSDWGESYLHYGIYGITPLSDNLYVYGGLSAITSGSAGQELFTDLSRGYTGVEDAYLGFITGQTTAAGNRLAFNVSLGRQRFTLANAFLIANTAANGEERAALQANARWSADLVGLAQLSWNSTKAEVFYVDPDELPILDTETRIAGINIESMIRPGLMLGASYLTVPQSDFNYFTPTGGIAGTRDGLRLSDLRFTYTSPGGQSGYFFGGEIARQTNSNFDMDARAAYGEVGYTFAKAKWTPSVSYRVSYFSGDDPATPTYERWDPLLSGGTGEQWVQGANHFKVVQDSNVIAHRLQARMRVAPRVEIVPQLWAFHADQTNNIGGNPALTFMSDDEYGYEANVTVKWFASRNLYVHGHIAYTVPGDAVTAALSGTEKDWLSAMVFVRYAF
;
A
#
# COMPACT_ATOMS: atom_id res chain seq x y z
N MET A 1 -4.20 -38.02 -42.54
CA MET A 1 -3.74 -36.98 -41.60
C MET A 1 -4.95 -36.13 -41.27
N PRO A 2 -5.49 -36.16 -40.07
CA PRO A 2 -6.58 -35.28 -39.65
C PRO A 2 -6.05 -33.99 -39.05
N THR A 3 -6.65 -32.87 -39.44
CA THR A 3 -6.33 -31.48 -39.12
C THR A 3 -6.63 -31.12 -37.66
N PRO A 4 -5.87 -30.22 -37.02
CA PRO A 4 -6.02 -29.87 -35.61
C PRO A 4 -7.00 -28.70 -35.39
N GLN A 5 -8.29 -28.87 -35.70
CA GLN A 5 -9.31 -27.84 -35.48
C GLN A 5 -10.21 -28.08 -34.24
N ALA A 6 -10.07 -29.19 -33.53
CA ALA A 6 -11.00 -29.54 -32.44
C ALA A 6 -10.60 -29.04 -31.05
N THR A 7 -9.34 -28.64 -30.86
CA THR A 7 -8.83 -28.26 -29.52
C THR A 7 -9.06 -26.80 -29.13
N THR A 8 -9.21 -25.90 -30.11
CA THR A 8 -9.40 -24.45 -29.87
C THR A 8 -10.79 -24.11 -29.30
N GLY A 9 -11.81 -24.88 -29.73
CA GLY A 9 -13.21 -24.65 -29.30
C GLY A 9 -13.50 -25.04 -27.83
N ILE A 10 -12.79 -26.03 -27.30
CA ILE A 10 -12.98 -26.49 -25.91
C ILE A 10 -12.33 -25.55 -24.93
N ARG A 11 -11.15 -25.00 -25.22
CA ARG A 11 -10.47 -24.00 -24.38
C ARG A 11 -11.24 -22.69 -24.30
N ALA A 12 -11.85 -22.22 -25.40
CA ALA A 12 -12.69 -21.01 -25.42
C ALA A 12 -13.97 -21.19 -24.60
N ARG A 13 -14.62 -22.38 -24.66
CA ARG A 13 -15.83 -22.68 -23.89
C ARG A 13 -15.54 -22.82 -22.37
N LEU A 14 -14.42 -23.41 -21.98
CA LEU A 14 -14.00 -23.49 -20.58
C LEU A 14 -13.66 -22.12 -19.99
N ARG A 15 -13.06 -21.22 -20.76
CA ARG A 15 -12.76 -19.85 -20.34
C ARG A 15 -14.02 -19.01 -20.08
N VAL A 16 -15.02 -19.11 -20.93
CA VAL A 16 -16.31 -18.41 -20.74
C VAL A 16 -17.12 -19.00 -19.57
N ILE A 17 -17.02 -20.31 -19.34
CA ILE A 17 -17.67 -20.97 -18.21
C ILE A 17 -16.98 -20.61 -16.89
N ALA A 18 -15.64 -20.51 -16.87
CA ALA A 18 -14.89 -20.08 -15.68
C ALA A 18 -15.18 -18.62 -15.29
N ALA A 19 -15.23 -17.70 -16.27
CA ALA A 19 -15.56 -16.28 -15.99
C ALA A 19 -17.01 -16.08 -15.56
N LYS A 20 -17.97 -16.79 -16.19
CA LYS A 20 -19.39 -16.74 -15.78
C LYS A 20 -19.64 -17.50 -14.47
N GLY A 21 -18.93 -18.59 -14.21
CA GLY A 21 -18.99 -19.34 -12.96
C GLY A 21 -18.45 -18.56 -11.77
N LEU A 22 -17.34 -17.83 -11.96
CA LEU A 22 -16.74 -17.02 -10.88
C LEU A 22 -17.60 -15.80 -10.53
N ALA A 23 -18.17 -15.12 -11.53
CA ALA A 23 -19.11 -14.00 -11.28
C ALA A 23 -20.41 -14.47 -10.64
N GLY A 24 -20.92 -15.66 -11.01
CA GLY A 24 -22.09 -16.27 -10.39
C GLY A 24 -21.83 -16.78 -8.97
N LEU A 25 -20.65 -17.32 -8.69
CA LEU A 25 -20.22 -17.73 -7.36
C LEU A 25 -20.03 -16.53 -6.42
N LEU A 26 -19.39 -15.45 -6.88
CA LEU A 26 -19.27 -14.20 -6.11
C LEU A 26 -20.64 -13.59 -5.79
N ALA A 27 -21.56 -13.54 -6.74
CA ALA A 27 -22.92 -13.02 -6.53
C ALA A 27 -23.76 -13.94 -5.63
N GLY A 28 -23.64 -15.26 -5.74
CA GLY A 28 -24.36 -16.24 -4.90
C GLY A 28 -23.86 -16.27 -3.46
N TRP A 29 -22.56 -16.06 -3.22
CA TRP A 29 -21.98 -16.00 -1.87
C TRP A 29 -22.28 -14.68 -1.15
N LEU A 30 -22.39 -13.57 -1.87
CA LEU A 30 -22.75 -12.26 -1.32
C LEU A 30 -24.20 -12.25 -0.78
N ALA A 31 -25.07 -13.12 -1.31
CA ALA A 31 -26.48 -13.21 -0.89
C ALA A 31 -26.73 -14.06 0.37
N GLN A 32 -25.75 -14.86 0.83
CA GLN A 32 -25.90 -15.81 1.95
C GLN A 32 -25.06 -15.48 3.19
N ALA A 33 -24.44 -14.31 3.28
CA ALA A 33 -23.72 -13.93 4.49
C ALA A 33 -24.70 -13.63 5.63
N PRO A 34 -24.62 -14.34 6.78
CA PRO A 34 -25.51 -14.09 7.91
C PRO A 34 -25.31 -12.69 8.49
N ALA A 35 -26.43 -12.04 8.81
CA ALA A 35 -26.48 -10.64 9.26
C ALA A 35 -25.93 -10.41 10.69
N ASP A 36 -25.66 -11.46 11.45
CA ASP A 36 -25.28 -11.39 12.85
C ASP A 36 -23.92 -12.04 13.12
N VAL A 37 -22.84 -11.28 12.90
CA VAL A 37 -21.56 -11.59 13.56
C VAL A 37 -20.97 -10.29 14.09
N ALA A 38 -21.06 -10.13 15.41
CA ALA A 38 -20.37 -9.09 16.15
C ALA A 38 -18.87 -9.07 15.82
N ALA A 39 -18.33 -7.87 15.62
CA ALA A 39 -16.93 -7.47 15.61
C ALA A 39 -15.90 -8.62 15.42
N GLN A 40 -15.80 -9.16 14.23
CA GLN A 40 -14.66 -9.99 13.85
C GLN A 40 -13.58 -9.10 13.24
N SER A 41 -12.34 -9.32 13.67
CA SER A 41 -11.18 -8.64 13.08
C SER A 41 -11.04 -9.02 11.60
N TYR A 42 -10.52 -8.09 10.83
CA TYR A 42 -10.26 -8.26 9.40
C TYR A 42 -8.82 -8.70 9.17
N ALA A 43 -8.51 -9.27 8.02
CA ALA A 43 -7.14 -9.58 7.65
C ALA A 43 -6.25 -8.33 7.78
N SER A 44 -5.13 -8.45 8.49
CA SER A 44 -4.35 -7.30 8.94
C SER A 44 -3.64 -6.55 7.83
N ASP A 45 -3.13 -7.27 6.85
CA ASP A 45 -2.24 -6.71 5.85
C ASP A 45 -2.89 -5.63 4.95
N PRO A 46 -4.11 -5.79 4.45
CA PRO A 46 -4.77 -4.73 3.68
C PRO A 46 -5.13 -3.49 4.52
N LEU A 47 -5.02 -3.57 5.84
CA LEU A 47 -5.27 -2.46 6.76
C LEU A 47 -3.99 -1.94 7.44
N ARG A 48 -2.88 -2.66 7.28
CA ARG A 48 -1.58 -2.27 7.81
C ARG A 48 -1.11 -0.96 7.18
N GLU A 49 -0.47 -0.13 7.99
CA GLU A 49 0.07 1.17 7.57
C GLU A 49 -0.96 2.17 7.02
N ARG A 50 -2.25 1.87 7.11
CA ARG A 50 -3.28 2.84 6.77
C ARG A 50 -3.44 3.89 7.84
N THR A 51 -3.98 5.04 7.45
CA THR A 51 -4.31 6.13 8.37
C THR A 51 -5.41 5.68 9.34
N ILE A 52 -5.18 5.87 10.63
CA ILE A 52 -6.18 5.59 11.67
C ILE A 52 -7.32 6.59 11.53
N GLU A 53 -8.54 6.10 11.36
CA GLU A 53 -9.74 6.95 11.31
C GLU A 53 -10.41 7.07 12.68
N THR A 54 -10.58 5.95 13.38
CA THR A 54 -11.18 5.95 14.72
C THR A 54 -10.42 5.01 15.66
N VAL A 55 -10.45 5.34 16.96
CA VAL A 55 -9.95 4.47 18.03
C VAL A 55 -11.00 4.39 19.12
N ALA A 56 -11.52 3.20 19.35
CA ALA A 56 -12.44 2.90 20.42
C ALA A 56 -11.78 1.99 21.46
N VAL A 57 -11.86 2.36 22.74
CA VAL A 57 -11.41 1.50 23.85
C VAL A 57 -12.66 1.03 24.61
N THR A 58 -12.79 -0.28 24.74
CA THR A 58 -13.93 -0.93 25.42
C THR A 58 -13.40 -1.91 26.46
N ILE A 59 -14.14 -2.05 27.56
CA ILE A 59 -13.86 -3.05 28.59
C ILE A 59 -14.80 -4.23 28.38
N ALA A 60 -14.24 -5.44 28.21
CA ALA A 60 -15.00 -6.66 27.92
C ALA A 60 -15.81 -7.15 29.15
N ASN A 61 -15.24 -6.96 30.35
CA ASN A 61 -15.84 -7.34 31.64
C ASN A 61 -15.82 -6.12 32.60
N PRO A 62 -16.67 -5.09 32.36
CA PRO A 62 -16.63 -3.86 33.14
C PRO A 62 -16.89 -4.15 34.62
N SER A 63 -16.09 -3.50 35.48
CA SER A 63 -16.30 -3.51 36.93
C SER A 63 -17.59 -2.80 37.30
N ALA A 64 -18.17 -3.19 38.44
CA ALA A 64 -19.28 -2.47 39.04
C ALA A 64 -18.87 -1.07 39.54
N ASP A 65 -17.57 -0.80 39.70
CA ASP A 65 -17.02 0.53 39.99
C ASP A 65 -16.73 1.32 38.69
N PRO A 66 -17.56 2.32 38.34
CA PRO A 66 -17.36 3.11 37.13
C PRO A 66 -16.02 3.87 37.15
N ALA A 67 -15.55 4.29 38.33
CA ALA A 67 -14.30 5.04 38.45
C ALA A 67 -13.08 4.17 38.11
N LEU A 68 -13.12 2.86 38.36
CA LEU A 68 -12.10 1.92 37.91
C LEU A 68 -12.12 1.79 36.38
N ASN A 69 -13.31 1.63 35.80
CA ASN A 69 -13.46 1.51 34.35
C ASN A 69 -12.91 2.74 33.61
N ASP A 70 -13.26 3.94 34.08
CA ASP A 70 -12.79 5.20 33.47
C ASP A 70 -11.28 5.35 33.61
N ARG A 71 -10.73 5.07 34.81
CA ARG A 71 -9.32 5.14 35.11
C ARG A 71 -8.48 4.20 34.23
N VAL A 72 -8.93 2.96 34.05
CA VAL A 72 -8.28 1.97 33.19
C VAL A 72 -8.37 2.38 31.71
N THR A 73 -9.55 2.80 31.26
CA THR A 73 -9.76 3.26 29.89
C THR A 73 -8.82 4.41 29.53
N ASP A 74 -8.69 5.40 30.42
CA ASP A 74 -7.82 6.56 30.22
C ASP A 74 -6.34 6.18 30.28
N ALA A 75 -5.96 5.26 31.17
CA ALA A 75 -4.59 4.76 31.25
C ALA A 75 -4.19 4.03 29.96
N VAL A 76 -5.07 3.19 29.42
CA VAL A 76 -4.87 2.48 28.17
C VAL A 76 -4.77 3.45 27.00
N ARG A 77 -5.71 4.38 26.85
CA ARG A 77 -5.65 5.40 25.79
C ARG A 77 -4.33 6.17 25.78
N ARG A 78 -3.86 6.61 26.96
CA ARG A 78 -2.58 7.33 27.07
C ARG A 78 -1.39 6.45 26.69
N SER A 79 -1.39 5.19 27.10
CA SER A 79 -0.28 4.27 26.83
C SER A 79 -0.20 3.88 25.35
N LEU A 80 -1.33 3.66 24.70
CA LEU A 80 -1.37 3.23 23.30
C LEU A 80 -0.93 4.32 22.35
N ALA A 81 -1.22 5.59 22.65
CA ALA A 81 -0.92 6.74 21.79
C ALA A 81 -1.33 6.51 20.30
N LEU A 82 -2.48 5.87 20.11
CA LEU A 82 -3.09 5.68 18.81
C LEU A 82 -4.01 6.88 18.53
N PHE A 83 -3.64 7.70 17.57
CA PHE A 83 -4.36 8.94 17.26
C PHE A 83 -4.94 8.86 15.85
N PRO A 84 -6.24 9.19 15.65
CA PRO A 84 -6.80 9.36 14.32
C PRO A 84 -5.97 10.34 13.49
N GLY A 85 -5.66 9.99 12.24
CA GLY A 85 -4.77 10.75 11.36
C GLY A 85 -3.33 10.21 11.30
N ASN A 86 -2.85 9.49 12.32
CA ASN A 86 -1.55 8.82 12.26
C ASN A 86 -1.66 7.51 11.48
N ARG A 87 -0.54 7.04 10.95
CA ARG A 87 -0.48 5.69 10.37
C ARG A 87 -0.42 4.63 11.46
N PHE A 88 -1.13 3.54 11.25
CA PHE A 88 -1.08 2.39 12.14
C PHE A 88 0.24 1.64 11.96
N SER A 89 0.95 1.38 13.06
CA SER A 89 2.13 0.51 13.12
C SER A 89 1.89 -0.58 14.15
N GLU A 90 1.98 -1.82 13.71
CA GLU A 90 1.74 -2.99 14.54
C GLU A 90 2.80 -3.15 15.63
N GLU A 91 4.07 -2.88 15.32
CA GLU A 91 5.18 -2.96 16.27
C GLU A 91 5.00 -1.94 17.40
N ARG A 92 4.62 -0.71 17.06
CA ARG A 92 4.35 0.35 18.05
C ARG A 92 3.12 0.04 18.89
N ALA A 93 2.06 -0.47 18.26
CA ALA A 93 0.85 -0.89 18.97
C ALA A 93 1.15 -2.06 19.92
N GLY A 94 1.86 -3.08 19.46
CA GLY A 94 2.28 -4.23 20.27
C GLY A 94 3.13 -3.84 21.47
N PHE A 95 4.12 -2.96 21.26
CA PHE A 95 4.93 -2.41 22.35
C PHE A 95 4.08 -1.62 23.37
N ALA A 96 3.21 -0.73 22.92
CA ALA A 96 2.36 0.07 23.79
C ALA A 96 1.37 -0.80 24.58
N ILE A 97 0.81 -1.83 23.96
CA ILE A 97 -0.05 -2.83 24.61
C ILE A 97 0.73 -3.56 25.71
N SER A 98 1.93 -4.04 25.37
CA SER A 98 2.76 -4.76 26.36
C SER A 98 3.08 -3.92 27.59
N GLN A 99 3.28 -2.61 27.40
CA GLN A 99 3.46 -1.70 28.52
C GLN A 99 2.15 -1.43 29.31
N ALA A 100 1.02 -1.25 28.61
CA ALA A 100 -0.27 -1.00 29.24
C ALA A 100 -0.75 -2.21 30.07
N GLN A 101 -0.43 -3.43 29.66
CA GLN A 101 -0.72 -4.67 30.38
C GLN A 101 0.04 -4.82 31.71
N ARG A 102 1.04 -3.99 31.98
CA ARG A 102 1.69 -3.94 33.30
C ARG A 102 0.82 -3.31 34.39
N ASN A 103 -0.28 -2.64 34.01
CA ASN A 103 -1.24 -2.15 34.98
C ASN A 103 -1.86 -3.35 35.72
N PRO A 104 -1.80 -3.39 37.08
CA PRO A 104 -2.28 -4.54 37.85
C PRO A 104 -3.79 -4.81 37.72
N ASP A 105 -4.56 -3.81 37.29
CA ASP A 105 -6.00 -3.92 37.07
C ASP A 105 -6.35 -4.58 35.72
N ILE A 106 -5.36 -4.79 34.84
CA ILE A 106 -5.54 -5.29 33.47
C ILE A 106 -5.05 -6.73 33.37
N ALA A 107 -5.94 -7.65 33.00
CA ALA A 107 -5.60 -9.03 32.69
C ALA A 107 -5.09 -9.18 31.24
N ARG A 108 -5.75 -8.50 30.30
CA ARG A 108 -5.44 -8.61 28.87
C ARG A 108 -5.89 -7.38 28.10
N ILE A 109 -5.14 -7.04 27.05
CA ILE A 109 -5.54 -6.06 26.03
C ILE A 109 -5.45 -6.73 24.65
N ASP A 110 -6.54 -6.70 23.93
CA ASP A 110 -6.64 -7.10 22.54
C ASP A 110 -7.03 -5.89 21.69
N TYR A 111 -6.85 -5.96 20.38
CA TYR A 111 -7.44 -5.00 19.46
C TYR A 111 -7.91 -5.67 18.17
N ASP A 112 -8.94 -5.10 17.56
CA ASP A 112 -9.43 -5.48 16.25
C ASP A 112 -9.23 -4.32 15.28
N LEU A 113 -8.87 -4.63 14.04
CA LEU A 113 -8.77 -3.69 12.95
C LEU A 113 -9.94 -3.90 11.98
N GLY A 114 -10.55 -2.80 11.58
CA GLY A 114 -11.59 -2.79 10.56
C GLY A 114 -11.34 -1.70 9.52
N PRO A 115 -11.91 -1.83 8.31
CA PRO A 115 -11.80 -0.79 7.30
C PRO A 115 -12.55 0.48 7.76
N GLY A 116 -11.86 1.61 7.74
CA GLY A 116 -12.43 2.92 7.99
C GLY A 116 -13.35 3.39 6.87
N LEU A 117 -14.20 4.38 7.13
CA LEU A 117 -15.18 4.91 6.15
C LEU A 117 -14.52 5.63 4.97
N GLN A 118 -13.31 6.15 5.16
CA GLN A 118 -12.57 6.91 4.15
C GLN A 118 -11.40 6.11 3.55
N GLY A 119 -11.35 4.80 3.86
CA GLY A 119 -10.32 3.88 3.35
C GLY A 119 -9.10 3.72 4.26
N GLY A 120 -9.15 4.33 5.44
CA GLY A 120 -8.20 4.12 6.52
C GLY A 120 -8.52 2.87 7.35
N VAL A 121 -8.18 2.91 8.63
CA VAL A 121 -8.39 1.82 9.59
C VAL A 121 -9.12 2.32 10.84
N ASP A 122 -10.15 1.58 11.25
CA ASP A 122 -10.80 1.72 12.56
C ASP A 122 -10.18 0.72 13.53
N ILE A 123 -9.79 1.19 14.71
CA ILE A 123 -9.16 0.37 15.75
C ILE A 123 -10.12 0.24 16.93
N LYS A 124 -10.45 -1.00 17.28
CA LYS A 124 -11.21 -1.32 18.49
C LYS A 124 -10.30 -2.01 19.48
N VAL A 125 -9.95 -1.33 20.56
CA VAL A 125 -9.16 -1.89 21.67
C VAL A 125 -10.09 -2.50 22.70
N ILE A 126 -9.81 -3.74 23.09
CA ILE A 126 -10.63 -4.53 24.02
C ILE A 126 -9.78 -4.83 25.24
N VAL A 127 -10.19 -4.29 26.38
CA VAL A 127 -9.50 -4.46 27.68
C VAL A 127 -10.29 -5.45 28.52
N THR A 128 -9.60 -6.46 29.04
CA THR A 128 -10.16 -7.40 30.04
C THR A 128 -9.55 -7.05 31.41
N LEU A 129 -10.39 -6.74 32.38
CA LEU A 129 -9.96 -6.47 33.74
C LEU A 129 -9.64 -7.76 34.48
N VAL A 130 -8.71 -7.67 35.45
CA VAL A 130 -8.44 -8.75 36.39
C VAL A 130 -9.66 -8.92 37.29
N ASP A 131 -10.24 -10.12 37.31
CA ASP A 131 -11.20 -10.52 38.32
C ASP A 131 -10.64 -11.69 39.13
N ALA A 132 -11.27 -11.99 40.27
CA ALA A 132 -10.79 -13.03 41.19
C ALA A 132 -10.79 -14.44 40.56
N ALA A 133 -11.55 -14.67 39.50
CA ALA A 133 -11.63 -15.96 38.78
C ALA A 133 -10.51 -16.11 37.74
N ASN A 134 -9.99 -14.99 37.19
CA ASN A 134 -8.99 -14.96 36.14
C ASN A 134 -7.56 -14.63 36.62
N ALA A 135 -7.37 -14.39 37.89
CA ALA A 135 -6.06 -14.04 38.46
C ALA A 135 -4.98 -15.14 38.33
N ALA A 136 -5.38 -16.37 38.00
CA ALA A 136 -4.48 -17.52 37.89
C ALA A 136 -3.96 -17.79 36.46
N THR A 137 -4.48 -17.17 35.44
CA THR A 137 -3.96 -17.29 34.07
C THR A 137 -2.82 -16.31 33.86
N GLY A 138 -1.62 -16.86 33.69
CA GLY A 138 -0.37 -16.11 33.60
C GLY A 138 -0.48 -14.89 32.68
N ARG A 139 0.13 -13.79 33.13
CA ARG A 139 0.30 -12.56 32.36
C ARG A 139 1.14 -12.83 31.11
N GLY A 140 0.49 -13.26 30.04
CA GLY A 140 1.12 -13.37 28.72
C GLY A 140 1.04 -12.01 28.04
N TYR A 141 2.13 -11.59 27.41
CA TYR A 141 2.06 -10.52 26.43
C TYR A 141 1.25 -11.03 25.24
N ALA A 142 0.11 -10.47 25.02
CA ALA A 142 -0.50 -10.60 23.72
C ALA A 142 -0.01 -9.44 22.85
N LEU A 143 0.86 -9.71 21.90
CA LEU A 143 0.97 -8.91 20.69
C LEU A 143 -0.31 -9.19 19.92
N THR A 144 -1.33 -8.37 20.05
CA THR A 144 -2.67 -8.82 19.81
C THR A 144 -3.33 -8.09 18.67
N GLY A 145 -4.55 -8.19 18.51
CA GLY A 145 -5.31 -7.83 17.36
C GLY A 145 -5.07 -8.88 16.30
N ASN A 146 -4.45 -8.51 15.25
CA ASN A 146 -4.11 -9.45 14.19
C ASN A 146 -2.90 -10.32 14.48
N ALA A 147 -2.25 -10.14 15.60
CA ALA A 147 -1.23 -11.05 16.06
C ALA A 147 -1.78 -12.43 16.46
N ALA A 148 -3.07 -12.59 16.62
CA ALA A 148 -3.72 -13.90 16.60
C ALA A 148 -3.57 -14.59 15.24
N ASP A 149 -3.24 -13.84 14.19
CA ASP A 149 -2.98 -14.36 12.86
C ASP A 149 -1.59 -15.01 12.73
N LEU A 150 -0.70 -14.78 13.70
CA LEU A 150 0.60 -15.41 13.77
C LEU A 150 0.60 -16.49 14.83
N PRO A 151 0.90 -17.77 14.49
CA PRO A 151 1.05 -18.83 15.46
C PRO A 151 2.09 -18.48 16.52
N LEU A 152 1.68 -18.57 17.77
CA LEU A 152 2.53 -18.27 18.91
C LEU A 152 3.49 -19.42 19.16
N LEU A 153 4.80 -19.18 19.02
CA LEU A 153 5.85 -20.17 19.31
C LEU A 153 6.34 -20.11 20.76
N TYR A 154 6.39 -18.90 21.33
CA TYR A 154 6.87 -18.66 22.68
C TYR A 154 6.24 -17.39 23.26
N ASP A 155 5.82 -17.45 24.54
CA ASP A 155 5.25 -16.32 25.28
C ASP A 155 5.51 -16.49 26.77
N ARG A 156 6.67 -15.98 27.25
CA ARG A 156 7.03 -15.98 28.67
C ARG A 156 7.92 -14.79 29.00
N GLY A 157 7.73 -14.23 30.21
CA GLY A 157 8.62 -13.18 30.73
C GLY A 157 8.67 -11.92 29.89
N GLY A 158 7.64 -11.64 29.09
CA GLY A 158 7.60 -10.54 28.17
C GLY A 158 8.27 -10.79 26.81
N THR A 159 8.84 -11.97 26.62
CA THR A 159 9.35 -12.43 25.32
C THR A 159 8.23 -13.09 24.57
N VAL A 160 7.98 -12.61 23.34
CA VAL A 160 7.03 -13.19 22.40
C VAL A 160 7.75 -13.55 21.11
N LEU A 161 7.59 -14.80 20.67
CA LEU A 161 8.09 -15.28 19.39
C LEU A 161 6.93 -15.88 18.60
N ARG A 162 6.80 -15.51 17.33
CA ARG A 162 5.72 -15.93 16.46
C ARG A 162 6.23 -16.42 15.13
N PHE A 163 5.52 -17.40 14.57
CA PHE A 163 5.68 -17.84 13.19
C PHE A 163 4.65 -17.13 12.32
N LYS A 164 5.06 -16.55 11.21
CA LYS A 164 4.20 -15.99 10.18
C LYS A 164 4.11 -16.95 9.02
N LEU A 165 2.91 -17.17 8.52
CA LEU A 165 2.67 -17.80 7.23
C LEU A 165 1.58 -17.00 6.51
N GLU A 166 1.91 -16.53 5.31
CA GLU A 166 1.01 -15.80 4.43
C GLU A 166 1.08 -16.38 3.03
N GLY A 167 -0.06 -16.73 2.48
CA GLY A 167 -0.17 -17.22 1.11
C GLY A 167 -1.08 -16.31 0.29
N VAL A 168 -0.66 -16.03 -0.95
CA VAL A 168 -1.43 -15.27 -1.92
C VAL A 168 -1.58 -16.06 -3.20
N ALA A 169 -2.76 -16.00 -3.79
CA ALA A 169 -3.03 -16.42 -5.15
C ALA A 169 -3.75 -15.28 -5.89
N LEU A 170 -3.29 -15.01 -7.09
CA LEU A 170 -3.84 -13.98 -7.97
C LEU A 170 -4.10 -14.57 -9.34
N PHE A 171 -5.22 -14.21 -9.93
CA PHE A 171 -5.53 -14.47 -11.32
C PHE A 171 -5.86 -13.16 -12.03
N TYR A 172 -5.22 -12.91 -13.16
CA TYR A 172 -5.36 -11.69 -13.93
C TYR A 172 -5.66 -12.03 -15.39
N GLY A 173 -6.61 -11.31 -15.99
CA GLY A 173 -6.93 -11.40 -17.39
C GLY A 173 -7.01 -10.04 -18.05
N ASN A 174 -6.58 -9.97 -19.29
CA ASN A 174 -6.65 -8.77 -20.12
C ASN A 174 -7.30 -9.08 -21.46
N ASN A 175 -8.01 -8.11 -21.99
CA ASN A 175 -8.34 -8.03 -23.38
C ASN A 175 -7.70 -6.77 -23.96
N ASN A 176 -6.85 -6.94 -24.97
CA ASN A 176 -6.08 -5.90 -25.62
C ASN A 176 -5.15 -5.12 -24.67
N ALA A 177 -4.40 -5.83 -23.82
CA ALA A 177 -3.35 -5.20 -23.01
C ALA A 177 -2.43 -4.34 -23.88
N TRP A 178 -1.94 -3.23 -23.36
CA TRP A 178 -1.16 -2.26 -24.12
C TRP A 178 -1.90 -1.78 -25.37
N TYR A 179 -3.23 -1.57 -25.25
CA TYR A 179 -4.13 -1.20 -26.33
C TYR A 179 -4.08 -2.15 -27.55
N GLY A 180 -3.70 -3.42 -27.28
CA GLY A 180 -3.50 -4.45 -28.30
C GLY A 180 -2.19 -4.34 -29.08
N ARG A 181 -1.32 -3.39 -28.73
CA ARG A 181 -0.06 -3.08 -29.46
C ARG A 181 1.17 -3.11 -28.54
N PRO A 182 1.48 -4.29 -27.90
CA PRO A 182 2.67 -4.43 -27.05
C PRO A 182 3.97 -4.22 -27.85
N ASP A 183 3.95 -4.54 -29.16
CA ASP A 183 5.06 -4.32 -30.08
C ASP A 183 5.54 -2.86 -30.15
N LEU A 184 4.65 -1.90 -29.95
CA LEU A 184 4.99 -0.48 -29.91
C LEU A 184 5.18 0.01 -28.47
N MET A 185 4.25 -0.32 -27.56
CA MET A 185 4.23 0.18 -26.20
C MET A 185 5.42 -0.28 -25.33
N LEU A 186 5.98 -1.46 -25.62
CA LEU A 186 7.07 -2.06 -24.84
C LEU A 186 8.41 -2.06 -25.59
N GLN A 187 8.48 -1.44 -26.75
CA GLN A 187 9.71 -1.38 -27.55
C GLN A 187 10.87 -0.76 -26.74
N GLY A 188 12.00 -1.48 -26.71
CA GLY A 188 13.18 -1.04 -25.97
C GLY A 188 13.10 -1.22 -24.44
N ASN A 189 12.05 -1.82 -23.92
CA ASN A 189 11.95 -2.12 -22.50
C ASN A 189 12.76 -3.39 -22.16
N PRO A 190 13.74 -3.33 -21.23
CA PRO A 190 14.58 -4.47 -20.85
C PRO A 190 13.80 -5.58 -20.10
N LEU A 191 12.58 -5.30 -19.60
CA LEU A 191 11.74 -6.28 -18.93
C LEU A 191 10.96 -7.20 -19.88
N VAL A 192 11.00 -6.93 -21.20
CA VAL A 192 10.24 -7.73 -22.19
C VAL A 192 10.93 -9.05 -22.41
N GLN A 193 10.25 -10.15 -22.08
CA GLN A 193 10.69 -11.51 -22.31
C GLN A 193 9.57 -12.32 -22.97
N GLY A 194 9.90 -13.06 -24.03
CA GLY A 194 8.93 -13.87 -24.77
C GLY A 194 7.92 -13.01 -25.52
N ASN A 195 6.64 -13.33 -25.37
CA ASN A 195 5.53 -12.70 -26.06
C ASN A 195 4.53 -12.09 -25.05
N PRO A 196 4.73 -10.84 -24.61
CA PRO A 196 3.89 -10.22 -23.60
C PRO A 196 2.42 -10.12 -24.03
N ALA A 197 1.53 -9.93 -23.05
CA ALA A 197 0.11 -9.74 -23.29
C ALA A 197 -0.17 -8.60 -24.28
N GLY A 198 -1.08 -8.81 -25.25
CA GLY A 198 -1.36 -7.86 -26.32
C GLY A 198 -2.76 -7.98 -26.89
N ALA A 199 -2.87 -8.05 -28.21
CA ALA A 199 -4.15 -8.11 -28.92
C ALA A 199 -4.96 -9.35 -28.54
N GLY A 200 -6.25 -9.15 -28.26
CA GLY A 200 -7.18 -10.19 -27.83
C GLY A 200 -7.05 -10.53 -26.34
N TRP A 201 -7.55 -11.69 -25.94
CA TRP A 201 -7.53 -12.13 -24.55
C TRP A 201 -6.22 -12.79 -24.18
N SER A 202 -5.68 -12.41 -23.04
CA SER A 202 -4.54 -13.03 -22.40
C SER A 202 -4.78 -13.13 -20.88
N ASP A 203 -4.20 -14.12 -20.22
CA ASP A 203 -4.33 -14.34 -18.79
C ASP A 203 -3.08 -14.97 -18.19
N TRP A 204 -2.90 -14.71 -16.88
CA TRP A 204 -1.86 -15.34 -16.09
C TRP A 204 -2.30 -15.53 -14.63
N GLY A 205 -1.60 -16.40 -13.93
CA GLY A 205 -1.70 -16.60 -12.51
C GLY A 205 -0.41 -16.25 -11.81
N GLU A 206 -0.53 -15.67 -10.62
CA GLU A 206 0.58 -15.39 -9.72
C GLU A 206 0.29 -15.96 -8.34
N SER A 207 1.34 -16.29 -7.62
CA SER A 207 1.22 -16.71 -6.23
C SER A 207 2.49 -16.35 -5.46
N TYR A 208 2.35 -16.21 -4.15
CA TYR A 208 3.50 -16.23 -3.26
C TYR A 208 3.16 -16.85 -1.90
N LEU A 209 4.22 -17.31 -1.23
CA LEU A 209 4.20 -17.77 0.14
C LEU A 209 5.28 -17.00 0.91
N HIS A 210 4.88 -16.21 1.91
CA HIS A 210 5.75 -15.48 2.82
C HIS A 210 5.72 -16.16 4.19
N TYR A 211 6.88 -16.58 4.68
CA TYR A 211 6.98 -17.34 5.93
C TYR A 211 8.22 -16.92 6.72
N GLY A 212 8.09 -16.87 8.04
CA GLY A 212 9.17 -16.40 8.89
C GLY A 212 8.89 -16.42 10.38
N ILE A 213 9.84 -15.91 11.13
CA ILE A 213 9.79 -15.80 12.58
C ILE A 213 10.01 -14.34 12.97
N TYR A 214 9.14 -13.84 13.85
CA TYR A 214 9.20 -12.49 14.38
C TYR A 214 9.10 -12.51 15.90
N GLY A 215 9.83 -11.64 16.56
CA GLY A 215 9.83 -11.61 18.02
C GLY A 215 10.13 -10.25 18.62
N ILE A 216 9.77 -10.15 19.89
CA ILE A 216 10.10 -9.02 20.75
C ILE A 216 10.42 -9.54 22.14
N THR A 217 11.42 -8.97 22.81
CA THR A 217 11.81 -9.34 24.19
C THR A 217 12.24 -8.11 24.97
N PRO A 218 11.86 -8.00 26.26
CA PRO A 218 12.34 -6.92 27.11
C PRO A 218 13.80 -7.13 27.49
N LEU A 219 14.61 -6.07 27.38
CA LEU A 219 15.95 -5.98 27.97
C LEU A 219 15.91 -5.31 29.35
N SER A 220 14.95 -4.43 29.55
CA SER A 220 14.64 -3.79 30.83
C SER A 220 13.16 -3.40 30.87
N ASP A 221 12.75 -2.71 31.92
CA ASP A 221 11.36 -2.29 32.09
C ASP A 221 10.80 -1.45 30.95
N ASN A 222 11.63 -0.66 30.30
CA ASN A 222 11.20 0.25 29.22
C ASN A 222 11.92 0.04 27.90
N LEU A 223 12.92 -0.84 27.83
CA LEU A 223 13.70 -1.10 26.63
C LEU A 223 13.44 -2.53 26.14
N TYR A 224 13.09 -2.65 24.88
CA TYR A 224 12.82 -3.92 24.20
C TYR A 224 13.70 -4.04 22.97
N VAL A 225 14.09 -5.25 22.64
CA VAL A 225 14.65 -5.64 21.34
C VAL A 225 13.60 -6.41 20.56
N TYR A 226 13.51 -6.15 19.26
CA TYR A 226 12.60 -6.84 18.36
C TYR A 226 13.26 -7.09 17.01
N GLY A 227 12.73 -8.02 16.24
CA GLY A 227 13.25 -8.31 14.91
C GLY A 227 12.46 -9.38 14.19
N GLY A 228 12.83 -9.60 12.94
CA GLY A 228 12.23 -10.60 12.06
C GLY A 228 13.23 -11.23 11.12
N LEU A 229 13.00 -12.50 10.81
CA LEU A 229 13.66 -13.21 9.75
C LEU A 229 12.62 -13.97 8.95
N SER A 230 12.52 -13.69 7.66
CA SER A 230 11.54 -14.33 6.79
C SER A 230 12.09 -14.56 5.39
N ALA A 231 11.42 -15.44 4.68
CA ALA A 231 11.65 -15.73 3.27
C ALA A 231 10.33 -15.65 2.52
N ILE A 232 10.43 -15.39 1.23
CA ILE A 232 9.30 -15.39 0.31
C ILE A 232 9.61 -16.30 -0.88
N THR A 233 8.60 -17.07 -1.27
CA THR A 233 8.61 -17.86 -2.50
C THR A 233 7.50 -17.37 -3.38
N SER A 234 7.80 -16.89 -4.58
CA SER A 234 6.85 -16.34 -5.55
C SER A 234 6.88 -17.11 -6.87
N GLY A 235 5.80 -17.03 -7.63
CA GLY A 235 5.69 -17.67 -8.93
C GLY A 235 4.67 -16.98 -9.82
N SER A 236 4.93 -17.02 -11.13
CA SER A 236 4.03 -16.56 -12.19
C SER A 236 3.97 -17.58 -13.31
N ALA A 237 2.79 -17.73 -13.92
CA ALA A 237 2.58 -18.60 -15.07
C ALA A 237 1.50 -18.00 -15.99
N GLY A 238 1.70 -18.11 -17.31
CA GLY A 238 0.81 -17.57 -18.31
C GLY A 238 1.37 -16.34 -18.99
N GLN A 239 0.52 -15.62 -19.70
CA GLN A 239 0.90 -14.46 -20.52
C GLN A 239 0.74 -13.16 -19.74
N GLU A 240 1.80 -12.82 -19.00
CA GLU A 240 1.87 -11.60 -18.22
C GLU A 240 2.09 -10.34 -19.09
N LEU A 241 2.05 -9.15 -18.50
CA LEU A 241 2.20 -7.88 -19.22
C LEU A 241 3.53 -7.73 -19.95
N PHE A 242 4.64 -8.25 -19.39
CA PHE A 242 5.98 -8.12 -19.96
C PHE A 242 6.56 -9.43 -20.48
N THR A 243 5.98 -10.57 -20.14
CA THR A 243 6.56 -11.88 -20.44
C THR A 243 5.49 -12.97 -20.46
N ASP A 244 5.76 -14.08 -21.17
CA ASP A 244 4.93 -15.28 -21.19
C ASP A 244 5.62 -16.51 -20.57
N LEU A 245 6.74 -16.30 -19.89
CA LEU A 245 7.50 -17.37 -19.27
C LEU A 245 6.99 -17.71 -17.85
N SER A 246 6.89 -19.00 -17.53
CA SER A 246 6.67 -19.45 -16.16
C SER A 246 7.94 -19.24 -15.35
N ARG A 247 7.80 -18.64 -14.18
CA ARG A 247 8.92 -18.24 -13.33
C ARG A 247 8.64 -18.57 -11.88
N GLY A 248 9.69 -18.79 -11.12
CA GLY A 248 9.65 -18.98 -9.68
C GLY A 248 10.90 -18.43 -9.03
N TYR A 249 10.72 -17.78 -7.87
CA TYR A 249 11.79 -17.17 -7.11
C TYR A 249 11.64 -17.51 -5.63
N THR A 250 12.77 -17.63 -4.94
CA THR A 250 12.79 -17.72 -3.47
C THR A 250 13.95 -16.89 -2.95
N GLY A 251 13.66 -16.02 -1.98
CA GLY A 251 14.67 -15.16 -1.37
C GLY A 251 14.31 -14.75 0.05
N VAL A 252 15.26 -14.14 0.73
CA VAL A 252 15.03 -13.48 2.02
C VAL A 252 14.13 -12.28 1.80
N GLU A 253 13.08 -12.14 2.61
CA GLU A 253 12.20 -10.98 2.57
C GLU A 253 12.51 -10.02 3.72
N ASP A 254 12.48 -10.48 4.96
CA ASP A 254 12.85 -9.67 6.12
C ASP A 254 14.08 -10.28 6.81
N ALA A 255 15.00 -9.41 7.25
CA ALA A 255 16.13 -9.76 8.10
C ALA A 255 16.60 -8.48 8.83
N TYR A 256 15.96 -8.17 9.96
CA TYR A 256 16.22 -6.93 10.68
C TYR A 256 16.19 -7.10 12.19
N LEU A 257 16.82 -6.16 12.85
CA LEU A 257 16.82 -6.02 14.31
C LEU A 257 16.53 -4.56 14.68
N GLY A 258 15.80 -4.36 15.77
CA GLY A 258 15.48 -3.03 16.29
C GLY A 258 15.40 -2.98 17.81
N PHE A 259 15.45 -1.75 18.33
CA PHE A 259 15.24 -1.43 19.73
C PHE A 259 14.11 -0.42 19.84
N ILE A 260 13.21 -0.63 20.79
CA ILE A 260 12.11 0.29 21.06
C ILE A 260 12.04 0.56 22.56
N THR A 261 11.89 1.83 22.90
CA THR A 261 11.70 2.28 24.28
C THR A 261 10.60 3.32 24.33
N GLY A 262 9.98 3.49 25.50
CA GLY A 262 8.98 4.53 25.66
C GLY A 262 8.45 4.61 27.08
N GLN A 263 7.94 5.79 27.42
CA GLN A 263 7.37 6.07 28.72
C GLN A 263 6.19 7.04 28.60
N THR A 264 5.29 6.96 29.56
CA THR A 264 4.25 7.97 29.76
C THR A 264 4.67 8.85 30.93
N THR A 265 4.76 10.16 30.70
CA THR A 265 5.13 11.13 31.73
C THR A 265 4.02 11.28 32.80
N ALA A 266 4.33 11.88 33.94
CA ALA A 266 3.33 12.20 34.97
C ALA A 266 2.21 13.11 34.45
N ALA A 267 2.50 13.94 33.44
CA ALA A 267 1.51 14.80 32.80
C ALA A 267 0.66 14.03 31.73
N GLY A 268 0.87 12.72 31.57
CA GLY A 268 0.14 11.88 30.62
C GLY A 268 0.65 11.93 29.18
N ASN A 269 1.77 12.61 28.91
CA ASN A 269 2.37 12.63 27.58
C ASN A 269 3.10 11.31 27.29
N ARG A 270 2.95 10.78 26.09
CA ARG A 270 3.63 9.58 25.62
C ARG A 270 4.85 9.94 24.80
N LEU A 271 6.03 9.51 25.26
CA LEU A 271 7.27 9.55 24.50
C LEU A 271 7.65 8.11 24.09
N ALA A 272 8.03 7.90 22.83
CA ALA A 272 8.58 6.63 22.37
C ALA A 272 9.73 6.89 21.39
N PHE A 273 10.76 6.07 21.47
CA PHE A 273 11.88 6.05 20.53
C PHE A 273 12.04 4.64 19.99
N ASN A 274 12.21 4.53 18.67
CA ASN A 274 12.41 3.30 17.95
C ASN A 274 13.60 3.44 17.01
N VAL A 275 14.45 2.43 16.93
CA VAL A 275 15.52 2.33 15.95
C VAL A 275 15.58 0.92 15.41
N SER A 276 15.74 0.77 14.09
CA SER A 276 15.91 -0.53 13.45
C SER A 276 16.90 -0.46 12.29
N LEU A 277 17.51 -1.59 12.01
CA LEU A 277 18.47 -1.77 10.92
C LEU A 277 18.30 -3.14 10.29
N GLY A 278 18.38 -3.21 8.98
CA GLY A 278 18.39 -4.44 8.20
C GLY A 278 17.41 -4.42 7.03
N ARG A 279 17.21 -5.59 6.46
CA ARG A 279 16.26 -5.81 5.37
C ARG A 279 14.84 -5.78 5.94
N GLN A 280 14.08 -4.74 5.63
CA GLN A 280 12.74 -4.51 6.14
C GLN A 280 11.94 -3.58 5.23
N ARG A 281 10.63 -3.59 5.40
CA ARG A 281 9.72 -2.67 4.68
C ARG A 281 9.94 -1.23 5.11
N PHE A 282 9.83 -0.34 4.15
CA PHE A 282 9.75 1.09 4.39
C PHE A 282 8.74 1.74 3.44
N THR A 283 7.89 2.59 3.97
CA THR A 283 6.97 3.43 3.21
C THR A 283 6.96 4.81 3.83
N LEU A 284 7.14 5.85 3.04
CA LEU A 284 7.16 7.22 3.52
C LEU A 284 5.75 7.82 3.51
N ALA A 285 5.29 8.23 4.68
CA ALA A 285 4.00 8.93 4.85
C ALA A 285 2.82 8.20 4.14
N ASN A 286 2.12 8.88 3.23
CA ASN A 286 1.00 8.36 2.46
C ASN A 286 1.42 7.62 1.17
N ALA A 287 2.71 7.34 1.00
CA ALA A 287 3.28 6.68 -0.17
C ALA A 287 3.35 7.52 -1.46
N PHE A 288 3.17 8.84 -1.37
CA PHE A 288 3.29 9.74 -2.52
C PHE A 288 4.70 9.77 -3.10
N LEU A 289 5.74 9.61 -2.27
CA LEU A 289 7.15 9.65 -2.66
C LEU A 289 7.80 8.26 -2.64
N ILE A 290 7.56 7.48 -1.59
CA ILE A 290 8.08 6.12 -1.41
C ILE A 290 6.93 5.23 -0.98
N ALA A 291 6.47 4.36 -1.89
CA ALA A 291 5.40 3.40 -1.67
C ALA A 291 5.93 2.00 -1.34
N ASN A 292 6.79 1.48 -2.20
CA ASN A 292 7.40 0.16 -2.07
C ASN A 292 8.91 0.27 -2.35
N THR A 293 9.71 -0.42 -1.55
CA THR A 293 11.18 -0.39 -1.63
C THR A 293 11.78 -1.66 -2.24
N ALA A 294 10.95 -2.56 -2.76
CA ALA A 294 11.39 -3.77 -3.45
C ALA A 294 10.73 -3.90 -4.82
N ALA A 295 11.51 -4.26 -5.82
CA ALA A 295 11.01 -4.56 -7.16
C ALA A 295 10.43 -5.97 -7.24
N ASN A 296 9.38 -6.12 -8.05
CA ASN A 296 8.69 -7.36 -8.35
C ASN A 296 8.68 -7.62 -9.86
N GLY A 297 8.25 -8.82 -10.26
CA GLY A 297 8.21 -9.21 -11.66
C GLY A 297 9.57 -9.70 -12.16
N GLU A 298 9.76 -9.75 -13.46
CA GLU A 298 10.93 -10.30 -14.15
C GLU A 298 11.30 -11.66 -13.55
N GLU A 299 12.56 -11.91 -13.18
CA GLU A 299 13.01 -13.17 -12.57
C GLU A 299 12.33 -13.48 -11.23
N ARG A 300 11.87 -12.43 -10.50
CA ARG A 300 11.21 -12.56 -9.19
C ARG A 300 9.75 -12.96 -9.26
N ALA A 301 9.17 -12.98 -10.45
CA ALA A 301 7.76 -13.28 -10.66
C ALA A 301 6.79 -12.37 -9.84
N ALA A 302 5.52 -12.72 -9.77
CA ALA A 302 4.51 -12.09 -8.92
C ALA A 302 4.46 -10.54 -9.02
N LEU A 303 4.54 -10.01 -10.26
CA LEU A 303 4.54 -8.57 -10.55
C LEU A 303 3.29 -7.87 -10.01
N GLN A 304 2.13 -8.41 -10.32
CA GLN A 304 0.84 -7.81 -9.95
C GLN A 304 0.44 -8.14 -8.51
N ALA A 305 0.83 -9.31 -8.01
CA ALA A 305 0.62 -9.70 -6.61
C ALA A 305 1.49 -8.91 -5.64
N ASN A 306 2.57 -8.27 -6.14
CA ASN A 306 3.46 -7.42 -5.38
C ASN A 306 3.99 -8.13 -4.12
N ALA A 307 4.69 -9.23 -4.35
CA ALA A 307 5.11 -10.15 -3.31
C ALA A 307 6.16 -9.55 -2.36
N ARG A 308 7.10 -8.76 -2.90
CA ARG A 308 8.25 -8.21 -2.18
C ARG A 308 8.04 -6.74 -1.83
N TRP A 309 8.47 -6.38 -0.62
CA TRP A 309 8.33 -5.03 -0.07
C TRP A 309 9.59 -4.51 0.62
N SER A 310 10.46 -5.45 1.08
CA SER A 310 11.59 -5.09 1.94
C SER A 310 12.77 -4.62 1.11
N ALA A 311 13.29 -3.44 1.41
CA ALA A 311 14.54 -2.93 0.86
C ALA A 311 15.72 -3.82 1.27
N ASP A 312 16.80 -3.77 0.53
CA ASP A 312 18.05 -4.48 0.87
C ASP A 312 18.60 -4.01 2.21
N LEU A 313 18.51 -2.72 2.46
CA LEU A 313 18.88 -2.14 3.75
C LEU A 313 18.00 -0.93 4.09
N VAL A 314 17.41 -0.95 5.28
CA VAL A 314 16.81 0.22 5.90
C VAL A 314 17.48 0.49 7.23
N GLY A 315 17.98 1.71 7.43
CA GLY A 315 18.31 2.27 8.72
C GLY A 315 17.21 3.27 9.11
N LEU A 316 16.51 3.05 10.22
CA LEU A 316 15.37 3.86 10.64
C LEU A 316 15.51 4.27 12.09
N ALA A 317 15.35 5.56 12.39
CA ALA A 317 15.20 6.07 13.75
C ALA A 317 13.94 6.94 13.84
N GLN A 318 13.05 6.63 14.77
CA GLN A 318 11.77 7.31 14.95
C GLN A 318 11.61 7.82 16.38
N LEU A 319 11.25 9.08 16.52
CA LEU A 319 10.86 9.70 17.78
C LEU A 319 9.37 10.07 17.71
N SER A 320 8.60 9.63 18.70
CA SER A 320 7.19 9.97 18.81
C SER A 320 6.91 10.70 20.11
N TRP A 321 6.21 11.82 20.03
CA TRP A 321 5.71 12.58 21.16
C TRP A 321 4.20 12.81 20.97
N ASN A 322 3.39 12.08 21.71
CA ASN A 322 1.94 12.03 21.51
C ASN A 322 1.61 11.70 20.04
N SER A 323 0.91 12.62 19.36
CA SER A 323 0.53 12.50 17.94
C SER A 323 1.59 13.00 16.96
N THR A 324 2.72 13.50 17.43
CA THR A 324 3.84 13.94 16.60
C THR A 324 4.83 12.80 16.41
N LYS A 325 5.21 12.52 15.18
CA LYS A 325 6.27 11.57 14.81
C LYS A 325 7.33 12.30 14.00
N ALA A 326 8.58 12.12 14.38
CA ALA A 326 9.74 12.51 13.57
C ALA A 326 10.57 11.26 13.29
N GLU A 327 11.07 11.13 12.07
CA GLU A 327 11.88 9.99 11.66
C GLU A 327 13.04 10.42 10.77
N VAL A 328 14.16 9.72 10.92
CA VAL A 328 15.33 9.78 10.04
C VAL A 328 15.50 8.41 9.44
N PHE A 329 15.72 8.35 8.14
CA PHE A 329 15.83 7.09 7.42
C PHE A 329 16.95 7.09 6.40
N TYR A 330 17.48 5.90 6.15
CA TYR A 330 18.32 5.53 5.03
C TYR A 330 17.74 4.29 4.39
N VAL A 331 17.62 4.28 3.07
CA VAL A 331 17.03 3.19 2.30
C VAL A 331 17.93 2.86 1.13
N ASP A 332 18.27 1.58 1.02
CA ASP A 332 18.90 0.95 -0.14
C ASP A 332 17.83 0.02 -0.74
N PRO A 333 17.11 0.41 -1.82
CA PRO A 333 16.02 -0.38 -2.37
C PRO A 333 16.50 -1.72 -2.92
N ASP A 334 15.62 -2.73 -2.90
CA ASP A 334 15.87 -4.02 -3.52
C ASP A 334 15.46 -3.97 -5.01
N GLU A 335 16.33 -3.40 -5.84
CA GLU A 335 16.12 -3.25 -7.28
C GLU A 335 16.24 -4.60 -8.02
N LEU A 336 15.68 -4.70 -9.22
CA LEU A 336 15.92 -5.86 -10.09
C LEU A 336 17.35 -5.79 -10.66
N PRO A 337 18.09 -6.91 -10.71
CA PRO A 337 19.48 -6.89 -11.22
C PRO A 337 19.63 -6.30 -12.62
N ILE A 338 18.61 -6.48 -13.48
CA ILE A 338 18.62 -5.92 -14.85
C ILE A 338 18.35 -4.41 -14.89
N LEU A 339 17.81 -3.84 -13.81
CA LEU A 339 17.47 -2.41 -13.66
C LEU A 339 18.13 -1.79 -12.45
N ASP A 340 19.11 -2.45 -11.86
CA ASP A 340 19.83 -1.97 -10.70
C ASP A 340 20.57 -0.68 -11.05
N THR A 341 20.22 0.39 -10.36
CA THR A 341 20.77 1.72 -10.53
C THR A 341 21.59 2.16 -9.32
N GLU A 342 21.86 1.26 -8.37
CA GLU A 342 22.59 1.54 -7.14
C GLU A 342 22.00 2.75 -6.38
N THR A 343 20.67 2.93 -6.48
CA THR A 343 20.00 4.07 -5.86
C THR A 343 19.98 3.94 -4.34
N ARG A 344 20.42 5.00 -3.63
CA ARG A 344 20.36 5.10 -2.17
C ARG A 344 19.65 6.38 -1.77
N ILE A 345 18.76 6.29 -0.80
CA ILE A 345 17.93 7.41 -0.37
C ILE A 345 18.15 7.64 1.12
N ALA A 346 18.33 8.89 1.52
CA ALA A 346 18.38 9.29 2.93
C ALA A 346 17.43 10.46 3.16
N GLY A 347 16.80 10.53 4.33
CA GLY A 347 15.87 11.62 4.57
C GLY A 347 15.40 11.75 6.00
N ILE A 348 14.60 12.78 6.18
CA ILE A 348 13.88 13.09 7.42
C ILE A 348 12.41 13.31 7.11
N ASN A 349 11.54 12.95 8.03
CA ASN A 349 10.10 13.17 7.94
C ASN A 349 9.55 13.58 9.31
N ILE A 350 8.62 14.51 9.32
CA ILE A 350 7.86 14.90 10.50
C ILE A 350 6.38 14.95 10.18
N GLU A 351 5.56 14.38 11.06
CA GLU A 351 4.09 14.42 10.98
C GLU A 351 3.53 14.76 12.34
N SER A 352 2.54 15.64 12.39
CA SER A 352 1.90 16.05 13.65
C SER A 352 0.42 16.30 13.46
N MET A 353 -0.40 15.72 14.32
CA MET A 353 -1.80 16.11 14.45
C MET A 353 -1.92 17.39 15.25
N ILE A 354 -2.17 18.48 14.54
CA ILE A 354 -2.24 19.83 15.14
C ILE A 354 -3.55 20.02 15.92
N ARG A 355 -4.61 19.38 15.49
CA ARG A 355 -5.92 19.30 16.16
C ARG A 355 -6.65 18.03 15.69
N PRO A 356 -7.68 17.56 16.41
CA PRO A 356 -8.44 16.40 15.99
C PRO A 356 -8.85 16.46 14.52
N GLY A 357 -8.45 15.45 13.76
CA GLY A 357 -8.71 15.32 12.33
C GLY A 357 -7.76 16.10 11.40
N LEU A 358 -6.95 17.05 11.87
CA LEU A 358 -6.00 17.80 11.03
C LEU A 358 -4.56 17.36 11.30
N MET A 359 -3.95 16.72 10.32
CA MET A 359 -2.54 16.38 10.30
C MET A 359 -1.77 17.27 9.35
N LEU A 360 -0.59 17.69 9.74
CA LEU A 360 0.41 18.33 8.89
C LEU A 360 1.66 17.47 8.85
N GLY A 361 2.33 17.43 7.71
CA GLY A 361 3.58 16.72 7.52
C GLY A 361 4.54 17.44 6.59
N ALA A 362 5.82 17.15 6.77
CA ALA A 362 6.90 17.61 5.90
C ALA A 362 7.98 16.55 5.79
N SER A 363 8.56 16.40 4.60
CA SER A 363 9.71 15.54 4.38
C SER A 363 10.81 16.28 3.62
N TYR A 364 12.05 15.89 3.88
CA TYR A 364 13.19 16.21 3.05
C TYR A 364 13.99 14.94 2.82
N LEU A 365 14.30 14.63 1.58
CA LEU A 365 15.14 13.51 1.23
C LEU A 365 16.19 13.89 0.18
N THR A 366 17.25 13.12 0.13
CA THR A 366 18.32 13.22 -0.85
C THR A 366 18.69 11.84 -1.34
N VAL A 367 19.22 11.79 -2.57
CA VAL A 367 19.78 10.59 -3.19
C VAL A 367 21.28 10.78 -3.25
N PRO A 368 22.06 10.26 -2.28
CA PRO A 368 23.51 10.42 -2.23
C PRO A 368 24.26 9.53 -3.23
N GLN A 369 23.58 8.58 -3.87
CA GLN A 369 24.14 7.70 -4.89
C GLN A 369 23.03 7.19 -5.80
N SER A 370 23.25 7.25 -7.12
CA SER A 370 22.46 6.57 -8.14
C SER A 370 23.12 6.68 -9.52
N ASP A 371 23.03 5.59 -10.28
CA ASP A 371 23.46 5.54 -11.69
C ASP A 371 22.27 5.74 -12.66
N PHE A 372 21.07 6.05 -12.15
CA PHE A 372 19.89 6.31 -12.98
C PHE A 372 20.07 7.61 -13.79
N ASN A 373 19.91 7.53 -15.11
CA ASN A 373 20.10 8.67 -16.02
C ASN A 373 18.78 9.41 -16.30
N TYR A 374 18.86 10.73 -16.32
CA TYR A 374 17.84 11.61 -16.87
C TYR A 374 18.18 12.04 -18.29
N PHE A 375 17.17 12.22 -19.13
CA PHE A 375 17.37 12.50 -20.56
C PHE A 375 16.78 13.86 -20.92
N THR A 376 17.57 14.66 -21.65
CA THR A 376 17.11 15.94 -22.22
C THR A 376 15.99 15.71 -23.24
N PRO A 377 15.21 16.77 -23.60
CA PRO A 377 14.19 16.69 -24.65
C PRO A 377 14.72 16.28 -26.04
N THR A 378 16.02 16.26 -26.23
CA THR A 378 16.69 15.82 -27.48
C THR A 378 17.31 14.42 -27.38
N GLY A 379 17.13 13.71 -26.25
CA GLY A 379 17.63 12.36 -26.02
C GLY A 379 19.07 12.27 -25.52
N GLY A 380 19.73 13.39 -25.23
CA GLY A 380 21.02 13.41 -24.53
C GLY A 380 20.85 13.17 -23.03
N ILE A 381 21.92 12.84 -22.33
CA ILE A 381 21.90 12.73 -20.85
C ILE A 381 21.91 14.15 -20.27
N ALA A 382 20.89 14.47 -19.47
CA ALA A 382 20.79 15.72 -18.69
C ALA A 382 21.63 15.66 -17.41
N GLY A 383 21.66 14.50 -16.77
CA GLY A 383 22.34 14.24 -15.51
C GLY A 383 21.93 12.89 -14.94
N THR A 384 22.29 12.63 -13.69
CA THR A 384 21.93 11.42 -12.97
C THR A 384 21.06 11.75 -11.76
N ARG A 385 20.32 10.74 -11.25
CA ARG A 385 19.57 10.85 -9.98
C ARG A 385 20.50 11.12 -8.78
N ASP A 386 21.76 10.78 -8.88
CA ASP A 386 22.76 11.17 -7.88
C ASP A 386 22.74 12.69 -7.64
N GLY A 387 22.69 13.09 -6.36
CA GLY A 387 22.54 14.49 -5.97
C GLY A 387 21.11 15.04 -5.97
N LEU A 388 20.10 14.22 -6.30
CA LEU A 388 18.69 14.62 -6.19
C LEU A 388 18.35 15.02 -4.75
N ARG A 389 17.60 16.13 -4.62
CA ARG A 389 17.04 16.65 -3.36
C ARG A 389 15.56 16.87 -3.55
N LEU A 390 14.76 16.41 -2.59
CA LEU A 390 13.32 16.54 -2.63
C LEU A 390 12.82 17.14 -1.32
N SER A 391 11.96 18.14 -1.43
CA SER A 391 11.22 18.73 -0.31
C SER A 391 9.74 18.53 -0.52
N ASP A 392 9.02 18.20 0.55
CA ASP A 392 7.60 17.88 0.53
C ASP A 392 6.88 18.53 1.71
N LEU A 393 5.66 19.01 1.46
CA LEU A 393 4.72 19.49 2.45
C LEU A 393 3.34 18.88 2.18
N ARG A 394 2.71 18.36 3.23
CA ARG A 394 1.40 17.71 3.12
C ARG A 394 0.47 18.05 4.27
N PHE A 395 -0.81 17.94 4.01
CA PHE A 395 -1.84 18.02 5.03
C PHE A 395 -2.97 17.02 4.73
N THR A 396 -3.63 16.57 5.78
CA THR A 396 -4.90 15.84 5.68
C THR A 396 -5.86 16.33 6.74
N TYR A 397 -7.13 16.40 6.37
CA TYR A 397 -8.22 16.64 7.29
C TYR A 397 -9.30 15.60 7.12
N THR A 398 -9.74 15.06 8.24
CA THR A 398 -10.81 14.07 8.32
C THR A 398 -11.79 14.49 9.41
N SER A 399 -13.07 14.55 9.12
CA SER A 399 -14.08 14.81 10.16
C SER A 399 -13.98 13.78 11.28
N PRO A 400 -13.76 14.21 12.54
CA PRO A 400 -13.53 13.28 13.65
C PRO A 400 -14.72 12.36 13.94
N GLY A 401 -14.43 11.15 14.43
CA GLY A 401 -15.43 10.28 15.05
C GLY A 401 -16.32 9.48 14.09
N GLY A 402 -15.90 9.25 12.84
CA GLY A 402 -16.68 8.43 11.89
C GLY A 402 -18.05 9.02 11.53
N GLN A 403 -18.22 10.34 11.68
CA GLN A 403 -19.44 11.06 11.37
C GLN A 403 -19.49 11.49 9.90
N SER A 404 -20.69 11.87 9.44
CA SER A 404 -20.82 12.55 8.15
C SER A 404 -20.05 13.87 8.16
N GLY A 405 -19.27 14.12 7.13
CA GLY A 405 -18.49 15.34 7.05
C GLY A 405 -17.51 15.36 5.89
N TYR A 406 -16.89 16.52 5.70
CA TYR A 406 -15.87 16.71 4.69
C TYR A 406 -14.55 16.06 5.12
N PHE A 407 -13.81 15.60 4.13
CA PHE A 407 -12.39 15.30 4.25
C PHE A 407 -11.65 15.95 3.07
N PHE A 408 -10.41 16.33 3.29
CA PHE A 408 -9.52 16.85 2.27
C PHE A 408 -8.09 16.51 2.59
N GLY A 409 -7.30 16.38 1.55
CA GLY A 409 -5.88 16.18 1.63
C GLY A 409 -5.17 16.86 0.48
N GLY A 410 -3.91 17.16 0.68
CA GLY A 410 -3.07 17.72 -0.35
C GLY A 410 -1.61 17.60 0.02
N GLU A 411 -0.78 17.56 -1.02
CA GLU A 411 0.67 17.45 -0.92
C GLU A 411 1.30 18.20 -2.08
N ILE A 412 2.40 18.87 -1.81
CA ILE A 412 3.23 19.53 -2.81
C ILE A 412 4.67 19.09 -2.59
N ALA A 413 5.34 18.74 -3.66
CA ALA A 413 6.72 18.30 -3.63
C ALA A 413 7.53 18.97 -4.75
N ARG A 414 8.81 19.22 -4.48
CA ARG A 414 9.76 19.80 -5.42
C ARG A 414 11.04 19.00 -5.41
N GLN A 415 11.55 18.71 -6.60
CA GLN A 415 12.86 18.08 -6.82
C GLN A 415 13.81 19.08 -7.42
N THR A 416 15.05 19.05 -6.93
CA THR A 416 16.21 19.77 -7.46
C THR A 416 17.40 18.82 -7.46
N ASN A 417 18.45 19.12 -8.22
CA ASN A 417 19.67 18.32 -8.22
C ASN A 417 20.89 19.20 -7.92
N SER A 418 21.87 18.66 -7.20
CA SER A 418 23.10 19.39 -6.88
C SER A 418 24.12 19.39 -7.99
N ASN A 419 24.00 18.51 -8.99
CA ASN A 419 24.98 18.24 -10.02
C ASN A 419 24.62 18.89 -11.37
N PHE A 420 23.32 19.21 -11.58
CA PHE A 420 22.83 19.87 -12.78
C PHE A 420 21.56 20.67 -12.48
N ASP A 421 21.12 21.51 -13.43
CA ASP A 421 19.94 22.37 -13.25
C ASP A 421 18.65 21.56 -13.40
N MET A 422 17.92 21.40 -12.29
CA MET A 422 16.67 20.64 -12.17
C MET A 422 15.68 21.36 -11.27
N ASP A 423 14.42 21.48 -11.73
CA ASP A 423 13.27 22.01 -10.96
C ASP A 423 11.97 21.26 -11.31
N ALA A 424 11.86 20.00 -10.89
CA ALA A 424 10.67 19.21 -11.11
C ALA A 424 9.69 19.32 -9.95
N ARG A 425 8.39 19.19 -10.24
CA ARG A 425 7.31 19.42 -9.27
C ARG A 425 6.24 18.35 -9.35
N ALA A 426 5.68 18.01 -8.18
CA ALA A 426 4.48 17.20 -8.08
C ALA A 426 3.54 17.76 -7.02
N ALA A 427 2.25 17.54 -7.22
CA ALA A 427 1.24 17.95 -6.26
C ALA A 427 -0.02 17.10 -6.40
N TYR A 428 -0.79 16.99 -5.33
CA TYR A 428 -2.19 16.59 -5.43
C TYR A 428 -3.07 17.39 -4.49
N GLY A 429 -4.36 17.43 -4.84
CA GLY A 429 -5.43 17.91 -3.97
C GLY A 429 -6.61 16.97 -4.05
N GLU A 430 -7.17 16.59 -2.92
CA GLU A 430 -8.38 15.78 -2.80
C GLU A 430 -9.39 16.45 -1.89
N VAL A 431 -10.66 16.44 -2.30
CA VAL A 431 -11.79 16.85 -1.49
C VAL A 431 -12.87 15.79 -1.58
N GLY A 432 -13.48 15.46 -0.46
CA GLY A 432 -14.56 14.50 -0.42
C GLY A 432 -15.52 14.72 0.74
N TYR A 433 -16.62 13.96 0.71
CA TYR A 433 -17.63 13.98 1.74
C TYR A 433 -18.09 12.56 2.08
N THR A 434 -18.18 12.26 3.36
CA THR A 434 -18.68 10.98 3.89
C THR A 434 -20.12 11.14 4.36
N PHE A 435 -21.02 10.27 3.89
CA PHE A 435 -22.44 10.21 4.25
C PHE A 435 -22.65 9.07 5.26
N ALA A 436 -22.12 9.21 6.48
CA ALA A 436 -22.11 8.13 7.48
C ALA A 436 -23.50 7.59 7.88
N LYS A 437 -24.56 8.39 7.69
CA LYS A 437 -25.96 7.99 7.99
C LYS A 437 -26.72 7.43 6.79
N ALA A 438 -26.15 7.50 5.59
CA ALA A 438 -26.77 6.97 4.39
C ALA A 438 -26.59 5.44 4.30
N LYS A 439 -27.50 4.77 3.58
CA LYS A 439 -27.34 3.36 3.26
C LYS A 439 -25.97 3.14 2.58
N TRP A 440 -25.22 2.11 3.02
CA TRP A 440 -23.87 1.78 2.58
C TRP A 440 -22.78 2.79 2.98
N THR A 441 -23.10 3.78 3.81
CA THR A 441 -22.16 4.79 4.30
C THR A 441 -21.20 5.31 3.21
N PRO A 442 -21.72 5.82 2.07
CA PRO A 442 -20.85 6.19 0.96
C PRO A 442 -19.96 7.38 1.32
N SER A 443 -18.73 7.36 0.83
CA SER A 443 -17.89 8.55 0.69
C SER A 443 -17.62 8.81 -0.78
N VAL A 444 -17.68 10.08 -1.19
CA VAL A 444 -17.42 10.50 -2.57
C VAL A 444 -16.29 11.52 -2.52
N SER A 445 -15.31 11.38 -3.40
CA SER A 445 -14.18 12.32 -3.49
C SER A 445 -13.78 12.60 -4.94
N TYR A 446 -13.22 13.80 -5.12
CA TYR A 446 -12.54 14.20 -6.33
C TYR A 446 -11.08 14.54 -5.99
N ARG A 447 -10.16 14.01 -6.78
CA ARG A 447 -8.72 14.28 -6.68
C ARG A 447 -8.18 14.73 -8.03
N VAL A 448 -7.32 15.72 -8.00
CA VAL A 448 -6.41 16.04 -9.09
C VAL A 448 -4.98 15.78 -8.63
N SER A 449 -4.17 15.17 -9.48
CA SER A 449 -2.74 14.91 -9.26
C SER A 449 -1.97 15.47 -10.43
N TYR A 450 -0.84 16.10 -10.15
CA TYR A 450 0.05 16.71 -11.12
C TYR A 450 1.48 16.22 -10.91
N PHE A 451 2.12 15.80 -11.98
CA PHE A 451 3.53 15.43 -12.02
C PHE A 451 4.14 16.06 -13.28
N SER A 452 5.10 16.95 -13.11
CA SER A 452 5.66 17.74 -14.22
C SER A 452 6.31 16.87 -15.31
N GLY A 453 6.19 17.33 -16.54
CA GLY A 453 6.98 16.93 -17.69
C GLY A 453 8.21 17.82 -17.84
N ASP A 454 9.02 17.56 -18.87
CA ASP A 454 10.20 18.38 -19.21
C ASP A 454 9.85 19.33 -20.36
N ASP A 455 9.87 20.65 -20.12
CA ASP A 455 9.58 21.66 -21.13
C ASP A 455 10.80 21.83 -22.06
N PRO A 456 10.70 21.45 -23.35
CA PRO A 456 11.81 21.58 -24.29
C PRO A 456 12.24 23.02 -24.57
N ALA A 457 11.47 24.01 -24.16
CA ALA A 457 11.78 25.43 -24.33
C ALA A 457 12.68 25.99 -23.23
N THR A 458 12.89 25.26 -22.13
CA THR A 458 13.77 25.65 -21.02
C THR A 458 15.07 24.86 -21.00
N PRO A 459 16.18 25.40 -20.46
CA PRO A 459 17.41 24.64 -20.24
C PRO A 459 17.38 23.80 -18.97
N THR A 460 16.40 24.01 -18.09
CA THR A 460 16.25 23.35 -16.80
C THR A 460 15.51 22.03 -17.01
N TYR A 461 15.97 20.94 -16.40
CA TYR A 461 15.27 19.67 -16.42
C TYR A 461 14.08 19.72 -15.47
N GLU A 462 12.86 19.53 -15.96
CA GLU A 462 11.64 19.74 -15.21
C GLU A 462 10.77 18.47 -15.03
N ARG A 463 11.17 17.34 -15.65
CA ARG A 463 10.42 16.09 -15.54
C ARG A 463 10.50 15.52 -14.12
N TRP A 464 9.33 15.25 -13.51
CA TRP A 464 9.24 14.61 -12.21
C TRP A 464 9.76 13.17 -12.22
N ASP A 465 10.67 12.86 -11.29
CA ASP A 465 11.10 11.49 -11.02
C ASP A 465 10.20 10.87 -9.95
N PRO A 466 9.41 9.82 -10.27
CA PRO A 466 8.53 9.19 -9.29
C PRO A 466 9.27 8.48 -8.16
N LEU A 467 10.59 8.31 -8.22
CA LEU A 467 11.39 7.54 -7.28
C LEU A 467 10.81 6.12 -7.08
N LEU A 468 10.23 5.88 -5.90
CA LEU A 468 9.63 4.60 -5.50
C LEU A 468 8.11 4.70 -5.30
N SER A 469 7.47 5.68 -5.95
CA SER A 469 6.02 5.89 -5.99
C SER A 469 5.38 5.19 -7.20
N GLY A 470 4.05 5.07 -7.20
CA GLY A 470 3.28 4.62 -8.36
C GLY A 470 3.54 3.18 -8.79
N GLY A 471 4.04 2.35 -7.91
CA GLY A 471 4.30 0.94 -8.17
C GLY A 471 3.03 0.08 -8.23
N THR A 472 3.21 -1.22 -8.16
CA THR A 472 2.12 -2.19 -8.04
C THR A 472 1.49 -2.11 -6.64
N GLY A 473 0.18 -2.27 -6.54
CA GLY A 473 -0.55 -2.23 -5.28
C GLY A 473 -1.61 -1.15 -5.23
N GLU A 474 -2.16 -0.90 -4.04
CA GLU A 474 -3.24 0.08 -3.84
C GLU A 474 -2.75 1.47 -3.43
N GLN A 475 -1.48 1.58 -3.08
CA GLN A 475 -0.91 2.84 -2.60
C GLN A 475 -0.44 3.67 -3.78
N TRP A 476 -0.95 4.88 -3.87
CA TRP A 476 -0.60 5.90 -4.83
C TRP A 476 -0.43 5.38 -6.29
N VAL A 477 -1.52 4.88 -6.86
CA VAL A 477 -1.59 4.40 -8.23
C VAL A 477 -2.60 5.23 -9.02
N GLN A 478 -2.25 5.65 -10.23
CA GLN A 478 -3.09 6.44 -11.12
C GLN A 478 -3.82 5.53 -12.12
N GLY A 479 -5.03 5.08 -11.76
CA GLY A 479 -5.78 4.09 -12.54
C GLY A 479 -5.30 2.65 -12.32
N ALA A 480 -5.91 1.69 -12.96
CA ALA A 480 -5.56 0.26 -12.90
C ALA A 480 -4.76 -0.21 -14.12
N ASN A 481 -5.12 0.25 -15.32
CA ASN A 481 -4.40 -0.03 -16.55
C ASN A 481 -3.49 1.14 -16.94
N HIS A 482 -4.00 2.36 -16.83
CA HIS A 482 -3.35 3.54 -17.41
C HIS A 482 -2.03 3.88 -16.74
N PHE A 483 -1.88 3.64 -15.41
CA PHE A 483 -0.60 3.88 -14.71
C PHE A 483 0.55 3.03 -15.27
N LYS A 484 0.26 1.88 -15.86
CA LYS A 484 1.28 1.04 -16.53
C LYS A 484 1.84 1.71 -17.78
N VAL A 485 1.06 2.64 -18.37
CA VAL A 485 1.44 3.39 -19.58
C VAL A 485 2.23 4.65 -19.22
N VAL A 486 1.80 5.42 -18.19
CA VAL A 486 2.34 6.76 -17.91
C VAL A 486 2.99 6.91 -16.54
N GLN A 487 2.72 6.03 -15.59
CA GLN A 487 3.23 6.11 -14.21
C GLN A 487 2.87 7.45 -13.53
N ASP A 488 3.67 7.87 -12.53
CA ASP A 488 3.56 9.15 -11.84
C ASP A 488 4.61 10.14 -12.37
N SER A 489 4.61 10.41 -13.67
CA SER A 489 5.56 11.30 -14.32
C SER A 489 4.98 11.87 -15.60
N ASN A 490 5.12 13.17 -15.83
CA ASN A 490 4.53 13.86 -16.99
C ASN A 490 3.02 13.59 -17.13
N VAL A 491 2.27 13.70 -16.03
CA VAL A 491 0.84 13.39 -16.04
C VAL A 491 0.04 14.32 -15.14
N ILE A 492 -1.13 14.73 -15.64
CA ILE A 492 -2.23 15.36 -14.89
C ILE A 492 -3.36 14.33 -14.84
N ALA A 493 -3.67 13.84 -13.64
CA ALA A 493 -4.69 12.81 -13.46
C ALA A 493 -5.86 13.34 -12.62
N HIS A 494 -7.07 13.21 -13.16
CA HIS A 494 -8.31 13.52 -12.49
C HIS A 494 -9.00 12.23 -12.05
N ARG A 495 -9.44 12.13 -10.80
CA ARG A 495 -10.15 10.97 -10.26
C ARG A 495 -11.44 11.38 -9.58
N LEU A 496 -12.56 10.83 -10.00
CA LEU A 496 -13.80 10.80 -9.23
C LEU A 496 -13.97 9.40 -8.64
N GLN A 497 -14.12 9.31 -7.32
CA GLN A 497 -14.23 8.05 -6.60
C GLN A 497 -15.46 8.06 -5.70
N ALA A 498 -16.14 6.91 -5.62
CA ALA A 498 -17.02 6.60 -4.51
C ALA A 498 -16.50 5.37 -3.77
N ARG A 499 -16.68 5.32 -2.46
CA ARG A 499 -16.43 4.15 -1.62
C ARG A 499 -17.70 3.82 -0.86
N MET A 500 -18.15 2.58 -0.93
CA MET A 500 -19.42 2.14 -0.34
C MET A 500 -19.21 0.87 0.45
N ARG A 501 -19.66 0.83 1.69
CA ARG A 501 -19.67 -0.38 2.51
C ARG A 501 -21.04 -1.04 2.36
N VAL A 502 -21.17 -1.89 1.35
CA VAL A 502 -22.46 -2.54 1.01
C VAL A 502 -22.88 -3.64 1.99
N ALA A 503 -21.91 -4.19 2.72
CA ALA A 503 -22.08 -5.11 3.84
C ALA A 503 -20.96 -4.85 4.87
N PRO A 504 -21.06 -5.32 6.13
CA PRO A 504 -20.06 -5.04 7.18
C PRO A 504 -18.62 -5.38 6.81
N ARG A 505 -18.42 -6.33 5.89
CA ARG A 505 -17.11 -6.81 5.45
C ARG A 505 -16.86 -6.64 3.96
N VAL A 506 -17.72 -5.89 3.25
CA VAL A 506 -17.61 -5.73 1.81
C VAL A 506 -17.61 -4.25 1.45
N GLU A 507 -16.56 -3.81 0.79
CA GLU A 507 -16.43 -2.49 0.20
C GLU A 507 -16.47 -2.58 -1.33
N ILE A 508 -17.13 -1.63 -1.97
CA ILE A 508 -17.12 -1.41 -3.41
C ILE A 508 -16.60 -0.01 -3.68
N VAL A 509 -15.61 0.09 -4.56
CA VAL A 509 -14.93 1.34 -4.87
C VAL A 509 -14.91 1.56 -6.39
N PRO A 510 -15.95 2.17 -6.98
CA PRO A 510 -15.91 2.64 -8.36
C PRO A 510 -15.08 3.92 -8.49
N GLN A 511 -14.36 4.03 -9.59
CA GLN A 511 -13.54 5.19 -9.95
C GLN A 511 -13.71 5.53 -11.43
N LEU A 512 -13.68 6.83 -11.73
CA LEU A 512 -13.57 7.38 -13.08
C LEU A 512 -12.33 8.26 -13.13
N TRP A 513 -11.56 8.10 -14.19
CA TRP A 513 -10.30 8.80 -14.39
C TRP A 513 -10.24 9.46 -15.75
N ALA A 514 -9.54 10.61 -15.81
CA ALA A 514 -9.08 11.25 -17.03
C ALA A 514 -7.59 11.59 -16.86
N PHE A 515 -6.81 11.38 -17.92
CA PHE A 515 -5.36 11.52 -17.90
C PHE A 515 -4.88 12.40 -19.05
N HIS A 516 -4.06 13.39 -18.73
CA HIS A 516 -3.42 14.29 -19.68
C HIS A 516 -1.92 14.35 -19.42
N ALA A 517 -1.13 14.58 -20.46
CA ALA A 517 0.27 14.91 -20.32
C ALA A 517 0.44 16.37 -19.85
N ASP A 518 1.48 16.64 -19.07
CA ASP A 518 1.92 18.01 -18.81
C ASP A 518 2.68 18.57 -20.02
N GLN A 519 3.50 17.74 -20.67
CA GLN A 519 4.29 18.07 -21.84
C GLN A 519 4.13 17.01 -22.93
N THR A 520 4.05 17.43 -24.20
CA THR A 520 3.98 16.51 -25.35
C THR A 520 5.32 15.88 -25.72
N ASN A 521 6.44 16.45 -25.26
CA ASN A 521 7.73 15.79 -25.25
C ASN A 521 7.85 14.93 -23.99
N ASN A 522 7.92 13.61 -24.15
CA ASN A 522 7.88 12.65 -23.06
C ASN A 522 9.08 11.69 -23.09
N ILE A 523 10.25 12.19 -23.48
CA ILE A 523 11.51 11.43 -23.40
C ILE A 523 11.75 10.97 -21.96
N GLY A 524 12.13 9.71 -21.79
CA GLY A 524 12.25 9.06 -20.49
C GLY A 524 10.94 8.43 -19.96
N GLY A 525 9.83 8.57 -20.70
CA GLY A 525 8.57 7.88 -20.46
C GLY A 525 8.37 6.65 -21.32
N ASN A 526 7.10 6.31 -21.60
CA ASN A 526 6.76 5.18 -22.46
C ASN A 526 7.33 5.37 -23.87
N PRO A 527 8.04 4.38 -24.45
CA PRO A 527 8.69 4.50 -25.75
C PRO A 527 7.76 4.91 -26.90
N ALA A 528 6.53 4.43 -26.91
CA ALA A 528 5.54 4.78 -27.94
C ALA A 528 5.03 6.22 -27.82
N LEU A 529 5.13 6.82 -26.64
CA LEU A 529 4.62 8.15 -26.30
C LEU A 529 5.77 9.18 -26.12
N THR A 530 6.93 8.95 -26.73
CA THR A 530 8.10 9.84 -26.61
C THR A 530 7.81 11.24 -27.18
N PHE A 531 7.18 11.32 -28.34
CA PHE A 531 6.76 12.56 -28.99
C PHE A 531 5.28 12.47 -29.35
N MET A 532 4.47 13.23 -28.63
CA MET A 532 3.03 13.22 -28.79
C MET A 532 2.55 14.45 -29.56
N SER A 533 1.52 14.26 -30.39
CA SER A 533 0.88 15.36 -31.12
C SER A 533 -0.28 16.00 -30.32
N ASP A 534 -0.69 15.37 -29.23
CA ASP A 534 -1.77 15.78 -28.33
C ASP A 534 -1.41 15.45 -26.89
N ASP A 535 -2.08 16.03 -25.92
CA ASP A 535 -1.82 15.80 -24.50
C ASP A 535 -2.79 14.79 -23.85
N GLU A 536 -3.86 14.37 -24.53
CA GLU A 536 -4.85 13.46 -23.97
C GLU A 536 -4.35 12.01 -24.00
N TYR A 537 -3.97 11.49 -22.83
CA TYR A 537 -3.62 10.06 -22.70
C TYR A 537 -4.84 9.14 -22.75
N GLY A 538 -5.98 9.56 -22.20
CA GLY A 538 -7.23 8.81 -22.25
C GLY A 538 -8.01 8.77 -20.94
N TYR A 539 -8.98 7.84 -20.90
CA TYR A 539 -9.95 7.71 -19.81
C TYR A 539 -9.99 6.29 -19.29
N GLU A 540 -10.30 6.15 -17.99
CA GLU A 540 -10.47 4.83 -17.39
C GLU A 540 -11.67 4.82 -16.44
N ALA A 541 -12.47 3.75 -16.51
CA ALA A 541 -13.47 3.42 -15.51
C ALA A 541 -13.09 2.09 -14.83
N ASN A 542 -13.01 2.08 -13.51
CA ASN A 542 -12.73 0.86 -12.79
C ASN A 542 -13.61 0.67 -11.55
N VAL A 543 -13.76 -0.56 -11.12
CA VAL A 543 -14.46 -0.94 -9.90
C VAL A 543 -13.62 -1.96 -9.15
N THR A 544 -13.32 -1.69 -7.89
CA THR A 544 -12.70 -2.66 -6.98
C THR A 544 -13.72 -3.12 -5.94
N VAL A 545 -13.80 -4.42 -5.72
CA VAL A 545 -14.57 -5.04 -4.65
C VAL A 545 -13.60 -5.65 -3.65
N LYS A 546 -13.72 -5.30 -2.36
CA LYS A 546 -12.90 -5.79 -1.26
C LYS A 546 -13.76 -6.55 -0.28
N TRP A 547 -13.41 -7.80 -0.01
CA TRP A 547 -14.11 -8.66 0.94
C TRP A 547 -13.17 -9.13 2.04
N PHE A 548 -13.35 -8.60 3.24
CA PHE A 548 -12.65 -8.99 4.45
C PHE A 548 -13.37 -10.20 5.06
N ALA A 549 -13.26 -11.37 4.43
CA ALA A 549 -14.09 -12.54 4.69
C ALA A 549 -13.93 -13.07 6.11
N SER A 550 -12.70 -13.07 6.65
CA SER A 550 -12.41 -13.41 8.04
C SER A 550 -11.16 -12.65 8.49
N ARG A 551 -10.73 -12.89 9.73
CA ARG A 551 -9.45 -12.40 10.26
C ARG A 551 -8.26 -12.83 9.40
N ASN A 552 -8.32 -14.02 8.82
CA ASN A 552 -7.25 -14.66 8.08
C ASN A 552 -7.42 -14.57 6.56
N LEU A 553 -8.65 -14.32 6.06
CA LEU A 553 -8.97 -14.38 4.64
C LEU A 553 -9.44 -13.01 4.12
N TYR A 554 -8.69 -12.50 3.18
CA TYR A 554 -9.01 -11.30 2.41
C TYR A 554 -9.09 -11.65 0.92
N VAL A 555 -10.12 -11.15 0.27
CA VAL A 555 -10.31 -11.31 -1.18
C VAL A 555 -10.58 -9.93 -1.77
N HIS A 556 -9.92 -9.60 -2.85
CA HIS A 556 -10.34 -8.47 -3.64
C HIS A 556 -10.34 -8.80 -5.14
N GLY A 557 -11.17 -8.09 -5.88
CA GLY A 557 -11.18 -8.16 -7.31
C GLY A 557 -11.38 -6.79 -7.91
N HIS A 558 -10.84 -6.56 -9.09
CA HIS A 558 -11.15 -5.37 -9.86
C HIS A 558 -11.45 -5.69 -11.32
N ILE A 559 -12.19 -4.77 -11.93
CA ILE A 559 -12.38 -4.69 -13.39
C ILE A 559 -12.05 -3.26 -13.77
N ALA A 560 -11.25 -3.08 -14.83
CA ALA A 560 -10.92 -1.77 -15.37
C ALA A 560 -11.10 -1.76 -16.89
N TYR A 561 -11.68 -0.69 -17.41
CA TYR A 561 -11.87 -0.44 -18.82
C TYR A 561 -11.24 0.90 -19.17
N THR A 562 -10.29 0.90 -20.10
CA THR A 562 -9.48 2.06 -20.46
C THR A 562 -9.64 2.34 -21.94
N VAL A 563 -9.98 3.59 -22.26
CA VAL A 563 -10.14 4.12 -23.59
C VAL A 563 -8.91 5.00 -23.89
N PRO A 564 -8.17 4.75 -25.00
CA PRO A 564 -7.05 5.60 -25.39
C PRO A 564 -7.51 7.00 -25.78
N GLY A 565 -6.72 8.01 -25.45
CA GLY A 565 -6.91 9.38 -25.92
C GLY A 565 -6.15 9.66 -27.22
N ASP A 566 -6.22 10.90 -27.69
CA ASP A 566 -5.66 11.30 -28.98
C ASP A 566 -4.13 11.15 -29.04
N ALA A 567 -3.42 11.36 -27.91
CA ALA A 567 -1.97 11.12 -27.84
C ALA A 567 -1.60 9.65 -28.09
N VAL A 568 -2.35 8.71 -27.50
CA VAL A 568 -2.14 7.27 -27.67
C VAL A 568 -2.58 6.83 -29.07
N THR A 569 -3.73 7.31 -29.54
CA THR A 569 -4.27 7.01 -30.88
C THR A 569 -3.30 7.43 -31.98
N ALA A 570 -2.73 8.64 -31.88
CA ALA A 570 -1.73 9.12 -32.83
C ALA A 570 -0.44 8.28 -32.80
N ALA A 571 0.06 7.96 -31.60
CA ALA A 571 1.26 7.14 -31.41
C ALA A 571 1.10 5.72 -31.98
N LEU A 572 -0.08 5.13 -31.86
CA LEU A 572 -0.41 3.80 -32.37
C LEU A 572 -1.00 3.80 -33.79
N SER A 573 -1.01 4.97 -34.45
CA SER A 573 -1.46 5.15 -35.84
C SER A 573 -2.91 4.68 -36.07
N GLY A 574 -3.80 4.87 -35.11
CA GLY A 574 -5.21 4.48 -35.18
C GLY A 574 -5.45 2.96 -35.23
N THR A 575 -4.51 2.17 -34.70
CA THR A 575 -4.64 0.69 -34.67
C THR A 575 -4.91 0.17 -33.26
N GLU A 576 -5.02 1.08 -32.28
CA GLU A 576 -5.31 0.81 -30.88
C GLU A 576 -6.71 0.23 -30.68
N LYS A 577 -6.87 -0.45 -29.55
CA LYS A 577 -8.14 -0.99 -29.06
C LYS A 577 -8.29 -0.69 -27.58
N ASP A 578 -9.52 -0.49 -27.14
CA ASP A 578 -9.80 -0.34 -25.71
C ASP A 578 -9.23 -1.51 -24.90
N TRP A 579 -8.70 -1.20 -23.74
CA TRP A 579 -8.07 -2.18 -22.84
C TRP A 579 -9.00 -2.53 -21.68
N LEU A 580 -9.45 -3.78 -21.60
CA LEU A 580 -10.19 -4.32 -20.47
C LEU A 580 -9.28 -5.21 -19.64
N SER A 581 -9.26 -5.02 -18.32
CA SER A 581 -8.60 -5.94 -17.39
C SER A 581 -9.55 -6.40 -16.29
N ALA A 582 -9.29 -7.59 -15.76
CA ALA A 582 -9.98 -8.13 -14.59
C ALA A 582 -9.01 -8.93 -13.74
N MET A 583 -9.14 -8.79 -12.41
CA MET A 583 -8.28 -9.46 -11.45
C MET A 583 -9.08 -10.00 -10.28
N VAL A 584 -8.64 -11.14 -9.75
CA VAL A 584 -9.04 -11.67 -8.45
C VAL A 584 -7.78 -12.00 -7.66
N PHE A 585 -7.72 -11.49 -6.45
CA PHE A 585 -6.63 -11.67 -5.50
C PHE A 585 -7.18 -12.28 -4.22
N VAL A 586 -6.57 -13.35 -3.75
CA VAL A 586 -6.93 -14.03 -2.51
C VAL A 586 -5.72 -14.11 -1.61
N ARG A 587 -5.84 -13.63 -0.39
CA ARG A 587 -4.79 -13.69 0.62
C ARG A 587 -5.29 -14.43 1.85
N TYR A 588 -4.50 -15.39 2.30
CA TYR A 588 -4.69 -16.07 3.57
C TYR A 588 -3.43 -15.93 4.42
N ALA A 589 -3.61 -15.52 5.68
CA ALA A 589 -2.50 -15.35 6.61
C ALA A 589 -2.89 -15.86 8.00
N PHE A 590 -1.93 -16.43 8.75
CA PHE A 590 -2.10 -16.85 10.14
C PHE A 590 -0.77 -16.85 10.91
#